data_1f578ab32950f67019cd8936592efd88
#
_entry.id   1f578ab32950f67019cd8936592efd88
#
_cell.length_a   1.000
_cell.length_b   1.000
_cell.length_c   1.000
_cell.angle_alpha   90.00
_cell.angle_beta   90.00
_cell.angle_gamma   90.00
#
_symmetry.space_group_name_H-M   'P 1'
#
loop_
_entity.id
_entity.type
_entity.pdbx_description
1 polymer ?
#
loop_
_entity_poly.entity_id
_entity_poly.type
_entity_poly.pdbx_seq_one_letter_code
_entity_poly.pdbx_strand_id
1 'polypeptide(L)'
;PEGDSVLECAARDAIAAIKLVRQKAEVWNIDTKKVGYMGFSAGGGVALAATMMAKDEDAKPSFLCTNYGPSLMPVTVPEQAPPLLIMSRAEHPNVAAGVLGLFLEWKKAGGNAEIHLFGDGRGPYALMPSSGQTTTEQWNTLFMQWLSAKGFLK
;
A
#
# COMPACT_ATOMS: atom_id res chain seq x y z
N PRO A 1 4.59 -30.94 6.27
CA PRO A 1 4.07 -29.72 5.69
C PRO A 1 4.85 -28.57 6.33
N GLU A 2 5.65 -27.89 5.54
CA GLU A 2 6.26 -26.64 5.97
C GLU A 2 5.11 -25.70 6.29
N GLY A 3 5.08 -25.17 7.52
CA GLY A 3 4.05 -24.23 7.96
C GLY A 3 4.15 -22.93 7.14
N ASP A 4 3.05 -22.20 7.07
CA ASP A 4 3.01 -20.90 6.40
C ASP A 4 4.11 -19.99 6.93
N SER A 5 4.72 -19.22 6.04
CA SER A 5 5.69 -18.20 6.44
C SER A 5 5.02 -17.12 7.29
N VAL A 6 5.78 -16.40 8.10
CA VAL A 6 5.27 -15.26 8.89
C VAL A 6 4.56 -14.24 8.01
N LEU A 7 5.09 -14.02 6.80
CA LEU A 7 4.46 -13.12 5.82
C LEU A 7 3.09 -13.62 5.37
N GLU A 8 2.95 -14.91 5.07
CA GLU A 8 1.67 -15.49 4.66
C GLU A 8 0.63 -15.43 5.76
N CYS A 9 1.02 -15.71 7.02
CA CYS A 9 0.15 -15.55 8.17
C CYS A 9 -0.34 -14.10 8.31
N ALA A 10 0.58 -13.14 8.27
CA ALA A 10 0.25 -11.71 8.36
C ALA A 10 -0.64 -11.25 7.20
N ALA A 11 -0.39 -11.73 5.98
CA ALA A 11 -1.23 -11.41 4.83
C ALA A 11 -2.65 -11.99 4.95
N ARG A 12 -2.79 -13.20 5.49
CA ARG A 12 -4.11 -13.80 5.79
C ARG A 12 -4.87 -13.03 6.86
N ASP A 13 -4.18 -12.55 7.88
CA ASP A 13 -4.79 -11.69 8.90
C ASP A 13 -5.28 -10.36 8.29
N ALA A 14 -4.50 -9.76 7.41
CA ALA A 14 -4.90 -8.56 6.68
C ALA A 14 -6.13 -8.83 5.78
N ILE A 15 -6.18 -9.97 5.09
CA ILE A 15 -7.35 -10.40 4.31
C ILE A 15 -8.57 -10.60 5.22
N ALA A 16 -8.40 -11.25 6.36
CA ALA A 16 -9.47 -11.43 7.32
C ALA A 16 -10.00 -10.09 7.85
N ALA A 17 -9.10 -9.14 8.11
CA ALA A 17 -9.46 -7.81 8.57
C ALA A 17 -10.30 -7.04 7.55
N ILE A 18 -9.91 -7.01 6.27
CA ILE A 18 -10.67 -6.30 5.23
C ILE A 18 -12.05 -6.94 4.99
N LYS A 19 -12.14 -8.27 5.05
CA LYS A 19 -13.43 -8.99 5.00
C LYS A 19 -14.32 -8.63 6.18
N LEU A 20 -13.77 -8.60 7.40
CA LEU A 20 -14.50 -8.21 8.60
C LEU A 20 -15.03 -6.78 8.49
N VAL A 21 -14.22 -5.81 8.02
CA VAL A 21 -14.66 -4.43 7.82
C VAL A 21 -15.85 -4.38 6.85
N ARG A 22 -15.80 -5.12 5.75
CA ARG A 22 -16.92 -5.18 4.80
C ARG A 22 -18.15 -5.87 5.36
N GLN A 23 -18.01 -6.91 6.16
CA GLN A 23 -19.11 -7.59 6.85
C GLN A 23 -19.81 -6.67 7.86
N LYS A 24 -19.07 -5.75 8.47
CA LYS A 24 -19.57 -4.78 9.45
C LYS A 24 -19.93 -3.43 8.83
N ALA A 25 -19.91 -3.31 7.54
CA ALA A 25 -20.05 -2.04 6.82
C ALA A 25 -21.36 -1.31 7.15
N GLU A 26 -22.45 -2.03 7.25
CA GLU A 26 -23.75 -1.44 7.61
C GLU A 26 -23.72 -0.86 9.03
N VAL A 27 -23.24 -1.65 10.00
CA VAL A 27 -23.16 -1.24 11.42
C VAL A 27 -22.18 -0.08 11.62
N TRP A 28 -21.09 -0.07 10.87
CA TRP A 28 -20.04 0.95 10.99
C TRP A 28 -20.20 2.10 10.01
N ASN A 29 -21.25 2.10 9.20
CA ASN A 29 -21.52 3.11 8.18
C ASN A 29 -20.33 3.30 7.20
N ILE A 30 -19.81 2.19 6.68
CA ILE A 30 -18.68 2.14 5.76
C ILE A 30 -19.18 1.82 4.35
N ASP A 31 -18.67 2.55 3.36
CA ASP A 31 -18.85 2.18 1.95
C ASP A 31 -17.89 1.03 1.60
N THR A 32 -18.46 -0.14 1.29
CA THR A 32 -17.68 -1.36 0.97
C THR A 32 -16.78 -1.23 -0.26
N LYS A 33 -17.05 -0.26 -1.13
CA LYS A 33 -16.27 0.05 -2.33
C LYS A 33 -15.08 0.96 -2.03
N LYS A 34 -14.92 1.41 -0.79
CA LYS A 34 -13.88 2.36 -0.36
C LYS A 34 -13.02 1.81 0.78
N VAL A 35 -12.78 0.52 0.78
CA VAL A 35 -11.96 -0.16 1.80
C VAL A 35 -10.67 -0.64 1.17
N GLY A 36 -9.53 -0.14 1.64
CA GLY A 36 -8.22 -0.47 1.11
C GLY A 36 -7.16 -0.63 2.18
N TYR A 37 -5.93 -0.80 1.75
CA TYR A 37 -4.78 -0.94 2.63
C TYR A 37 -3.87 0.27 2.57
N MET A 38 -3.35 0.66 3.71
CA MET A 38 -2.15 1.47 3.84
C MET A 38 -1.18 0.75 4.76
N GLY A 39 0.07 0.63 4.33
CA GLY A 39 1.11 -0.01 5.14
C GLY A 39 2.42 0.77 5.10
N PHE A 40 3.17 0.70 6.20
CA PHE A 40 4.47 1.36 6.36
C PHE A 40 5.54 0.29 6.60
N SER A 41 6.70 0.43 5.95
CA SER A 41 7.80 -0.52 6.07
C SER A 41 7.32 -1.97 5.80
N ALA A 42 7.62 -2.92 6.67
CA ALA A 42 7.14 -4.30 6.55
C ALA A 42 5.61 -4.39 6.40
N GLY A 43 4.84 -3.48 7.04
CA GLY A 43 3.38 -3.38 6.86
C GLY A 43 2.96 -3.08 5.42
N GLY A 44 3.75 -2.30 4.68
CA GLY A 44 3.55 -2.10 3.23
C GLY A 44 3.76 -3.40 2.45
N GLY A 45 4.76 -4.20 2.82
CA GLY A 45 4.99 -5.53 2.24
C GLY A 45 3.85 -6.51 2.54
N VAL A 46 3.32 -6.49 3.76
CA VAL A 46 2.13 -7.30 4.14
C VAL A 46 0.90 -6.88 3.34
N ALA A 47 0.64 -5.58 3.22
CA ALA A 47 -0.48 -5.05 2.43
C ALA A 47 -0.39 -5.47 0.95
N LEU A 48 0.81 -5.42 0.37
CA LEU A 48 1.06 -5.92 -0.98
C LEU A 48 0.81 -7.43 -1.08
N ALA A 49 1.35 -8.23 -0.16
CA ALA A 49 1.15 -9.68 -0.14
C ALA A 49 -0.34 -10.03 -0.02
N ALA A 50 -1.07 -9.39 0.89
CA ALA A 50 -2.51 -9.57 1.03
C ALA A 50 -3.27 -9.24 -0.26
N THR A 51 -2.87 -8.16 -0.95
CA THR A 51 -3.46 -7.78 -2.24
C THR A 51 -3.24 -8.84 -3.32
N MET A 52 -2.02 -9.40 -3.39
CA MET A 52 -1.70 -10.45 -4.36
C MET A 52 -2.35 -11.81 -4.02
N MET A 53 -2.55 -12.10 -2.74
CA MET A 53 -3.14 -13.35 -2.26
C MET A 53 -4.67 -13.35 -2.26
N ALA A 54 -5.31 -12.19 -2.36
CA ALA A 54 -6.76 -12.05 -2.34
C ALA A 54 -7.40 -12.74 -3.54
N LYS A 55 -8.24 -13.75 -3.30
CA LYS A 55 -8.97 -14.49 -4.34
C LYS A 55 -10.44 -14.09 -4.40
N ASP A 56 -11.05 -13.88 -3.25
CA ASP A 56 -12.46 -13.52 -3.14
C ASP A 56 -12.66 -12.01 -3.36
N GLU A 57 -13.76 -11.61 -3.97
CA GLU A 57 -14.07 -10.19 -4.23
C GLU A 57 -14.12 -9.35 -2.95
N ASP A 58 -14.63 -9.91 -1.85
CA ASP A 58 -14.69 -9.22 -0.55
C ASP A 58 -13.34 -9.10 0.15
N ALA A 59 -12.33 -9.84 -0.32
CA ALA A 59 -10.95 -9.77 0.15
C ALA A 59 -10.08 -8.76 -0.64
N LYS A 60 -10.51 -8.35 -1.85
CA LYS A 60 -9.74 -7.44 -2.70
C LYS A 60 -9.82 -6.01 -2.17
N PRO A 61 -8.70 -5.33 -1.95
CA PRO A 61 -8.72 -3.94 -1.51
C PRO A 61 -9.17 -3.02 -2.64
N SER A 62 -9.88 -1.94 -2.31
CA SER A 62 -10.28 -0.91 -3.26
C SER A 62 -9.10 -0.03 -3.68
N PHE A 63 -8.08 0.07 -2.84
CA PHE A 63 -6.81 0.75 -3.12
C PHE A 63 -5.67 0.13 -2.29
N LEU A 64 -4.45 0.35 -2.73
CA LEU A 64 -3.23 -0.04 -2.02
C LEU A 64 -2.30 1.16 -1.91
N CYS A 65 -1.91 1.50 -0.69
CA CYS A 65 -0.88 2.49 -0.42
C CYS A 65 0.28 1.85 0.33
N THR A 66 1.48 1.88 -0.24
CA THR A 66 2.69 1.38 0.41
C THR A 66 3.65 2.53 0.68
N ASN A 67 4.03 2.69 1.94
CA ASN A 67 4.97 3.71 2.37
C ASN A 67 6.30 3.03 2.71
N TYR A 68 7.33 3.27 1.88
CA TYR A 68 8.67 2.65 1.99
C TYR A 68 8.60 1.14 2.30
N GLY A 69 7.60 0.45 1.74
CA GLY A 69 7.38 -0.98 1.95
C GLY A 69 8.25 -1.82 1.03
N PRO A 70 8.98 -2.81 1.56
CA PRO A 70 9.69 -3.77 0.72
C PRO A 70 8.72 -4.72 0.03
N SER A 71 9.10 -5.22 -1.13
CA SER A 71 8.47 -6.41 -1.71
C SER A 71 9.04 -7.64 -1.01
N LEU A 72 8.26 -8.21 -0.10
CA LEU A 72 8.69 -9.35 0.73
C LEU A 72 8.48 -10.70 0.05
N MET A 73 7.90 -10.71 -1.13
CA MET A 73 7.70 -11.86 -2.00
C MET A 73 7.74 -11.43 -3.47
N PRO A 74 7.92 -12.35 -4.43
CA PRO A 74 7.84 -12.02 -5.86
C PRO A 74 6.52 -11.33 -6.20
N VAL A 75 6.60 -10.23 -6.95
CA VAL A 75 5.41 -9.46 -7.32
C VAL A 75 4.70 -10.12 -8.49
N THR A 76 3.45 -10.49 -8.27
CA THR A 76 2.51 -10.92 -9.30
C THR A 76 1.30 -10.01 -9.26
N VAL A 77 1.24 -9.07 -10.19
CA VAL A 77 0.18 -8.06 -10.21
C VAL A 77 -1.16 -8.72 -10.52
N PRO A 78 -2.22 -8.57 -9.69
CA PRO A 78 -3.53 -9.13 -9.98
C PRO A 78 -4.11 -8.59 -11.30
N GLU A 79 -4.91 -9.40 -11.99
CA GLU A 79 -5.55 -9.00 -13.26
C GLU A 79 -6.39 -7.73 -13.11
N GLN A 80 -7.09 -7.58 -12.00
CA GLN A 80 -7.85 -6.39 -11.63
C GLN A 80 -7.16 -5.67 -10.46
N ALA A 81 -5.92 -5.24 -10.70
CA ALA A 81 -5.11 -4.60 -9.68
C ALA A 81 -5.76 -3.30 -9.20
N PRO A 82 -5.83 -3.06 -7.88
CA PRO A 82 -6.33 -1.79 -7.35
C PRO A 82 -5.36 -0.66 -7.72
N PRO A 83 -5.82 0.60 -7.70
CA PRO A 83 -4.91 1.74 -7.81
C PRO A 83 -3.89 1.69 -6.67
N LEU A 84 -2.62 1.92 -7.03
CA LEU A 84 -1.47 1.85 -6.14
C LEU A 84 -0.86 3.23 -5.96
N LEU A 85 -0.64 3.62 -4.71
CA LEU A 85 0.19 4.76 -4.33
C LEU A 85 1.43 4.26 -3.59
N ILE A 86 2.60 4.70 -4.03
CA ILE A 86 3.87 4.40 -3.38
C ILE A 86 4.50 5.71 -2.92
N MET A 87 4.89 5.77 -1.66
CA MET A 87 5.62 6.92 -1.13
C MET A 87 6.86 6.44 -0.37
N SER A 88 8.00 7.06 -0.64
CA SER A 88 9.25 6.74 0.05
C SER A 88 10.19 7.94 0.00
N ARG A 89 11.18 7.94 0.88
CA ARG A 89 12.34 8.81 0.71
C ARG A 89 13.31 8.17 -0.28
N ALA A 90 13.94 9.01 -1.11
CA ALA A 90 14.87 8.54 -2.14
C ALA A 90 16.08 7.79 -1.56
N GLU A 91 16.53 8.18 -0.36
CA GLU A 91 17.65 7.55 0.35
C GLU A 91 17.24 6.29 1.15
N HIS A 92 15.96 5.91 1.15
CA HIS A 92 15.55 4.69 1.82
C HIS A 92 16.18 3.47 1.12
N PRO A 93 16.76 2.49 1.85
CA PRO A 93 17.46 1.35 1.25
C PRO A 93 16.62 0.53 0.27
N ASN A 94 15.31 0.53 0.45
CA ASN A 94 14.37 -0.25 -0.38
C ASN A 94 13.99 0.43 -1.70
N VAL A 95 14.37 1.68 -1.94
CA VAL A 95 13.96 2.44 -3.15
C VAL A 95 14.41 1.73 -4.43
N ALA A 96 15.69 1.38 -4.52
CA ALA A 96 16.23 0.75 -5.72
C ALA A 96 15.77 -0.71 -5.90
N ALA A 97 15.63 -1.45 -4.80
CA ALA A 97 15.37 -2.89 -4.83
C ALA A 97 13.87 -3.25 -4.87
N GLY A 98 13.02 -2.42 -4.31
CA GLY A 98 11.61 -2.77 -4.13
C GLY A 98 10.64 -1.73 -4.68
N VAL A 99 10.78 -0.49 -4.28
CA VAL A 99 9.78 0.56 -4.50
C VAL A 99 9.63 0.91 -5.98
N LEU A 100 10.73 1.14 -6.69
CA LEU A 100 10.72 1.41 -8.13
C LEU A 100 10.32 0.17 -8.93
N GLY A 101 10.82 -1.01 -8.54
CA GLY A 101 10.45 -2.27 -9.17
C GLY A 101 8.95 -2.54 -9.08
N LEU A 102 8.34 -2.34 -7.92
CA LEU A 102 6.90 -2.49 -7.71
C LEU A 102 6.09 -1.54 -8.63
N PHE A 103 6.49 -0.28 -8.71
CA PHE A 103 5.85 0.68 -9.63
C PHE A 103 5.90 0.20 -11.07
N LEU A 104 7.07 -0.24 -11.53
CA LEU A 104 7.26 -0.71 -12.90
C LEU A 104 6.42 -1.97 -13.20
N GLU A 105 6.37 -2.93 -12.28
CA GLU A 105 5.54 -4.14 -12.46
C GLU A 105 4.05 -3.79 -12.55
N TRP A 106 3.57 -2.87 -11.71
CA TRP A 106 2.18 -2.40 -11.79
C TRP A 106 1.87 -1.76 -13.13
N LYS A 107 2.78 -0.90 -13.64
CA LYS A 107 2.62 -0.23 -14.94
C LYS A 107 2.68 -1.20 -16.11
N LYS A 108 3.57 -2.20 -16.09
CA LYS A 108 3.64 -3.25 -17.11
C LYS A 108 2.34 -4.07 -17.20
N ALA A 109 1.70 -4.33 -16.07
CA ALA A 109 0.42 -5.01 -16.01
C ALA A 109 -0.78 -4.14 -16.42
N GLY A 110 -0.57 -2.87 -16.83
CA GLY A 110 -1.62 -1.93 -17.17
C GLY A 110 -2.33 -1.29 -15.97
N GLY A 111 -1.81 -1.52 -14.74
CA GLY A 111 -2.38 -0.99 -13.52
C GLY A 111 -2.20 0.52 -13.37
N ASN A 112 -3.09 1.13 -12.59
CA ASN A 112 -2.97 2.52 -12.18
C ASN A 112 -2.00 2.60 -11.01
N ALA A 113 -0.90 3.33 -11.17
CA ALA A 113 0.09 3.52 -10.12
C ALA A 113 0.66 4.94 -10.12
N GLU A 114 0.89 5.46 -8.93
CA GLU A 114 1.53 6.75 -8.67
C GLU A 114 2.65 6.54 -7.66
N ILE A 115 3.78 7.24 -7.83
CA ILE A 115 4.93 7.14 -6.95
C ILE A 115 5.49 8.53 -6.60
N HIS A 116 5.80 8.72 -5.32
CA HIS A 116 6.49 9.90 -4.82
C HIS A 116 7.76 9.48 -4.09
N LEU A 117 8.90 9.96 -4.57
CA LEU A 117 10.22 9.77 -3.96
C LEU A 117 10.73 11.12 -3.47
N PHE A 118 10.79 11.31 -2.16
CA PHE A 118 11.19 12.56 -1.53
C PHE A 118 12.70 12.59 -1.33
N GLY A 119 13.36 13.59 -1.91
CA GLY A 119 14.81 13.71 -1.95
C GLY A 119 15.43 14.57 -0.83
N ASP A 120 14.78 14.75 0.30
CA ASP A 120 15.25 15.65 1.34
C ASP A 120 16.28 15.07 2.32
N GLY A 121 16.60 13.79 2.22
CA GLY A 121 17.79 13.16 2.82
C GLY A 121 17.96 13.28 4.34
N ARG A 122 16.98 13.75 5.10
CA ARG A 122 17.12 14.01 6.54
C ARG A 122 16.31 13.04 7.39
N GLY A 123 16.91 12.62 8.50
CA GLY A 123 16.26 11.86 9.55
C GLY A 123 16.07 10.37 9.26
N PRO A 124 15.36 9.65 10.12
CA PRO A 124 15.12 8.24 10.01
C PRO A 124 14.32 7.89 8.75
N TYR A 125 14.28 6.63 8.39
CA TYR A 125 13.68 6.09 7.16
C TYR A 125 12.19 6.38 6.99
N ALA A 126 11.49 6.78 8.04
CA ALA A 126 10.06 7.03 8.01
C ALA A 126 9.68 8.33 7.30
N LEU A 127 8.44 8.41 6.82
CA LEU A 127 7.81 9.64 6.33
C LEU A 127 7.43 10.57 7.49
N MET A 128 8.33 10.78 8.44
CA MET A 128 8.06 11.63 9.60
C MET A 128 8.48 13.07 9.32
N PRO A 129 7.71 14.05 9.78
CA PRO A 129 8.12 15.44 9.67
C PRO A 129 9.42 15.64 10.44
N SER A 130 10.41 16.18 9.76
CA SER A 130 11.61 16.69 10.40
C SER A 130 11.54 18.20 10.42
N SER A 131 11.40 18.83 11.56
CA SER A 131 11.54 20.28 11.79
C SER A 131 11.02 21.26 10.71
N GLY A 132 9.99 20.90 9.99
CA GLY A 132 9.16 21.79 9.18
C GLY A 132 9.83 22.51 8.02
N GLN A 133 10.17 21.83 6.96
CA GLN A 133 10.37 22.38 5.60
C GLN A 133 10.99 21.36 4.65
N THR A 134 10.56 20.11 4.72
CA THR A 134 11.02 19.06 3.82
C THR A 134 9.91 18.63 2.86
N THR A 135 10.28 18.15 1.68
CA THR A 135 9.30 17.62 0.72
C THR A 135 8.58 16.39 1.27
N THR A 136 9.22 15.61 2.15
CA THR A 136 8.62 14.44 2.82
C THR A 136 7.36 14.81 3.62
N GLU A 137 7.27 16.00 4.17
CA GLU A 137 6.10 16.44 4.97
C GLU A 137 4.81 16.51 4.14
N GLN A 138 4.92 16.55 2.83
CA GLN A 138 3.77 16.56 1.94
C GLN A 138 3.07 15.19 1.81
N TRP A 139 3.63 14.12 2.34
CA TRP A 139 3.15 12.76 2.09
C TRP A 139 1.67 12.55 2.47
N ASN A 140 1.24 13.07 3.63
CA ASN A 140 -0.14 12.94 4.08
C ASN A 140 -1.10 13.79 3.25
N THR A 141 -0.71 14.99 2.86
CA THR A 141 -1.49 15.84 1.95
C THR A 141 -1.64 15.17 0.59
N LEU A 142 -0.56 14.65 0.04
CA LEU A 142 -0.57 13.91 -1.23
C LEU A 142 -1.45 12.66 -1.15
N PHE A 143 -1.40 11.92 -0.04
CA PHE A 143 -2.28 10.77 0.18
C PHE A 143 -3.75 11.16 0.16
N MET A 144 -4.13 12.22 0.90
CA MET A 144 -5.51 12.70 0.94
C MET A 144 -5.98 13.20 -0.43
N GLN A 145 -5.13 13.93 -1.16
CA GLN A 145 -5.42 14.39 -2.51
C GLN A 145 -5.57 13.23 -3.49
N TRP A 146 -4.72 12.21 -3.37
CA TRP A 146 -4.79 11.01 -4.18
C TRP A 146 -6.10 10.24 -3.93
N LEU A 147 -6.48 10.03 -2.66
CA LEU A 147 -7.77 9.40 -2.32
C LEU A 147 -8.95 10.17 -2.89
N SER A 148 -8.92 11.50 -2.82
CA SER A 148 -9.96 12.36 -3.39
C SER A 148 -10.01 12.23 -4.92
N ALA A 149 -8.86 12.29 -5.60
CA ALA A 149 -8.76 12.15 -7.05
C ALA A 149 -9.24 10.78 -7.56
N LYS A 150 -9.11 9.73 -6.74
CA LYS A 150 -9.61 8.38 -7.05
C LYS A 150 -11.08 8.16 -6.63
N GLY A 151 -11.74 9.16 -6.05
CA GLY A 151 -13.14 9.06 -5.63
C GLY A 151 -13.36 8.31 -4.31
N PHE A 152 -12.33 8.09 -3.51
CA PHE A 152 -12.43 7.43 -2.20
C PHE A 152 -12.81 8.41 -1.08
N LEU A 153 -12.60 9.70 -1.27
CA LEU A 153 -13.09 10.77 -0.39
C LEU A 153 -14.19 11.56 -1.08
N LYS A 154 -15.05 12.16 -0.24
CA LYS A 154 -16.07 13.12 -0.71
C LYS A 154 -15.47 14.51 -0.86
#